data_b6d0b4078188ed452c80ecc88745eb49
#
_entry.id   b6d0b4078188ed452c80ecc88745eb49
#
_cell.length_a   1.000
_cell.length_b   1.000
_cell.length_c   1.000
_cell.angle_alpha   90.00
_cell.angle_beta   90.00
_cell.angle_gamma   90.00
#
_symmetry.space_group_name_H-M   'P 1'
#
loop_
_entity.id
_entity.type
_entity.pdbx_description
1 polymer ?
#
loop_
_entity_poly.entity_id
_entity_poly.type
_entity_poly.pdbx_seq_one_letter_code
_entity_poly.pdbx_strand_id
1 'polypeptide(L)'
;MTQAPAVGAEDRRMTDDEIIESIGGYEYGWHDSDDYSKDVPTGINEEIVRFISDVKDEPQWMRERRLKALDLFERKPMPAWGPDLSHVDFDAFKYYVRPTDRQVNDWEDLPDEIRDTYDRLGIPEAEKARLVSGVAAQYESEVVYQQIQEDLERQGVIFTDTDTGLREYPEIFEEYFGKCVPAGDNKFSALNTAAWSGGSFVYVPKGVPVTIPLQAYFRINTSAMGQFERTLIIADEGSYVHYVEGCTAPIYDENSLHSGVIEIFVKKDARVRYTTIQNWSTNVLNLVTQRAIVEEGGTMEWVDGNMGAAITMKYPACFLMGEHARGETLSIGFAGPGQQQDTGAKMVHMAPHTSSSIVSKSVSRGGGRTSYRGLVQVNARARHSKSNVLCDALLVDKISRTDTYPYVDVRTDDVEMGHEATVTKVSADQLFYLMSRGLDENEAMATIVRGFVEPIAKELPMEYALELNRLIELQMEGSVG
;
A
#
# COMPACT_ATOMS: atom_id res chain seq x y z
N MET A 1 35.45 34.23 -43.24
CA MET A 1 34.16 33.54 -43.24
C MET A 1 34.25 32.44 -42.22
N THR A 2 33.86 32.75 -41.01
CA THR A 2 33.91 31.85 -39.83
C THR A 2 32.47 31.37 -39.61
N GLN A 3 32.26 30.08 -39.79
CA GLN A 3 30.95 29.43 -39.44
C GLN A 3 30.83 29.35 -37.92
N ALA A 4 29.69 29.81 -37.41
CA ALA A 4 29.26 29.63 -36.04
C ALA A 4 28.79 28.16 -35.81
N PRO A 5 28.97 27.59 -34.59
CA PRO A 5 28.48 26.28 -34.28
C PRO A 5 26.97 26.29 -34.09
N ALA A 6 26.31 25.23 -34.55
CA ALA A 6 24.89 25.01 -34.39
C ALA A 6 24.53 24.79 -32.90
N VAL A 7 23.62 25.64 -32.43
CA VAL A 7 22.88 25.49 -31.16
C VAL A 7 21.67 24.59 -31.43
N GLY A 8 21.40 23.64 -30.57
CA GLY A 8 20.07 23.10 -30.43
C GLY A 8 20.00 21.56 -30.39
N ALA A 9 20.16 20.96 -29.21
CA ALA A 9 19.30 19.88 -28.84
C ALA A 9 18.14 20.57 -28.10
N GLU A 10 17.00 20.70 -28.76
CA GLU A 10 15.74 21.07 -28.11
C GLU A 10 15.38 19.96 -27.13
N ASP A 11 15.20 20.33 -25.91
CA ASP A 11 14.63 19.54 -24.82
C ASP A 11 13.15 19.32 -25.17
N ARG A 12 12.90 18.29 -26.00
CA ARG A 12 11.57 17.95 -26.51
C ARG A 12 10.86 17.22 -25.38
N ARG A 13 9.98 17.92 -24.68
CA ARG A 13 9.05 17.27 -23.74
C ARG A 13 8.26 16.22 -24.53
N MET A 14 8.29 14.98 -24.06
CA MET A 14 7.47 13.91 -24.59
C MET A 14 6.00 14.32 -24.48
N THR A 15 5.23 14.02 -25.50
CA THR A 15 3.76 14.17 -25.48
C THR A 15 3.15 13.09 -24.59
N ASP A 16 1.93 13.30 -24.10
CA ASP A 16 1.21 12.31 -23.32
C ASP A 16 1.10 10.95 -24.04
N ASP A 17 0.97 10.96 -25.36
CA ASP A 17 0.97 9.74 -26.18
C ASP A 17 2.35 9.06 -26.22
N GLU A 18 3.45 9.81 -26.30
CA GLU A 18 4.82 9.27 -26.25
C GLU A 18 5.15 8.70 -24.87
N ILE A 19 4.61 9.29 -23.80
CA ILE A 19 4.71 8.77 -22.43
C ILE A 19 3.92 7.46 -22.32
N ILE A 20 2.71 7.42 -22.88
CA ILE A 20 1.85 6.22 -22.92
C ILE A 20 2.50 5.10 -23.72
N GLU A 21 3.12 5.39 -24.87
CA GLU A 21 3.85 4.41 -25.67
C GLU A 21 5.12 3.90 -24.95
N SER A 22 5.81 4.74 -24.19
CA SER A 22 7.00 4.32 -23.43
C SER A 22 6.65 3.35 -22.28
N ILE A 23 5.46 3.51 -21.69
CA ILE A 23 4.90 2.60 -20.68
C ILE A 23 4.33 1.31 -21.34
N GLY A 24 4.14 1.32 -22.66
CA GLY A 24 3.47 0.27 -23.44
C GLY A 24 4.14 -1.10 -23.52
N GLY A 25 5.35 -1.26 -22.97
CA GLY A 25 6.11 -2.52 -22.98
C GLY A 25 6.09 -3.32 -21.67
N TYR A 26 5.23 -2.94 -20.71
CA TYR A 26 5.19 -3.60 -19.40
C TYR A 26 4.50 -4.97 -19.51
N GLU A 27 5.28 -6.03 -19.69
CA GLU A 27 4.82 -7.40 -19.56
C GLU A 27 4.71 -7.75 -18.06
N TYR A 28 3.50 -7.77 -17.52
CA TYR A 28 3.24 -8.25 -16.17
C TYR A 28 3.62 -9.73 -16.07
N GLY A 29 4.29 -10.09 -14.96
CA GLY A 29 4.68 -11.48 -14.72
C GLY A 29 6.12 -11.84 -15.07
N TRP A 30 6.95 -10.91 -15.56
CA TRP A 30 8.39 -11.14 -15.72
C TRP A 30 9.09 -11.17 -14.35
N HIS A 31 10.13 -11.98 -14.23
CA HIS A 31 11.00 -12.07 -13.05
C HIS A 31 12.47 -12.10 -13.48
N ASP A 32 13.33 -11.63 -12.57
CA ASP A 32 14.79 -11.74 -12.73
C ASP A 32 15.28 -13.08 -12.15
N SER A 33 16.57 -13.39 -12.32
CA SER A 33 17.18 -14.56 -11.67
C SER A 33 17.04 -14.45 -10.15
N ASP A 34 16.67 -15.54 -9.50
CA ASP A 34 16.56 -15.66 -8.04
C ASP A 34 17.61 -16.63 -7.46
N ASP A 35 18.75 -16.81 -8.14
CA ASP A 35 19.82 -17.73 -7.73
C ASP A 35 20.32 -17.47 -6.30
N TYR A 36 20.28 -16.22 -5.82
CA TYR A 36 20.60 -15.80 -4.46
C TYR A 36 19.67 -16.37 -3.39
N SER A 37 18.52 -16.88 -3.77
CA SER A 37 17.49 -17.39 -2.85
C SER A 37 17.47 -18.92 -2.73
N LYS A 38 18.22 -19.64 -3.54
CA LYS A 38 18.13 -21.12 -3.65
C LYS A 38 18.40 -21.87 -2.36
N ASP A 39 19.33 -21.36 -1.54
CA ASP A 39 19.73 -21.99 -0.28
C ASP A 39 19.04 -21.38 0.94
N VAL A 40 18.08 -20.45 0.75
CA VAL A 40 17.35 -19.83 1.86
C VAL A 40 16.31 -20.81 2.38
N PRO A 41 16.32 -21.13 3.70
CA PRO A 41 15.35 -22.05 4.29
C PRO A 41 13.94 -21.44 4.31
N THR A 42 12.95 -22.30 4.23
CA THR A 42 11.53 -21.94 4.44
C THR A 42 11.12 -22.16 5.89
N GLY A 43 9.98 -21.56 6.28
CA GLY A 43 9.40 -21.64 7.61
C GLY A 43 9.86 -20.51 8.53
N ILE A 44 9.08 -20.28 9.59
CA ILE A 44 9.41 -19.31 10.63
C ILE A 44 9.56 -20.02 11.97
N ASN A 45 10.69 -19.81 12.63
CA ASN A 45 11.02 -20.36 13.94
C ASN A 45 11.98 -19.42 14.69
N GLU A 46 12.32 -19.80 15.92
CA GLU A 46 13.22 -18.99 16.75
C GLU A 46 14.61 -18.79 16.10
N GLU A 47 15.13 -19.78 15.38
CA GLU A 47 16.43 -19.70 14.72
C GLU A 47 16.42 -18.65 13.59
N ILE A 48 15.40 -18.68 12.74
CA ILE A 48 15.22 -17.69 11.66
C ILE A 48 15.02 -16.28 12.23
N VAL A 49 14.22 -16.12 13.28
CA VAL A 49 13.99 -14.82 13.92
C VAL A 49 15.30 -14.27 14.53
N ARG A 50 16.12 -15.11 15.17
CA ARG A 50 17.44 -14.72 15.69
C ARG A 50 18.40 -14.37 14.56
N PHE A 51 18.40 -15.16 13.48
CA PHE A 51 19.22 -14.90 12.31
C PHE A 51 18.92 -13.53 11.69
N ILE A 52 17.63 -13.18 11.49
CA ILE A 52 17.22 -11.85 11.00
C ILE A 52 17.77 -10.74 11.93
N SER A 53 17.62 -10.90 13.24
CA SER A 53 18.08 -9.92 14.22
C SER A 53 19.62 -9.80 14.25
N ASP A 54 20.35 -10.89 14.05
CA ASP A 54 21.81 -10.91 14.00
C ASP A 54 22.33 -10.23 12.73
N VAL A 55 21.75 -10.54 11.56
CA VAL A 55 22.15 -9.93 10.29
C VAL A 55 21.92 -8.42 10.29
N LYS A 56 20.88 -7.95 10.98
CA LYS A 56 20.52 -6.53 11.07
C LYS A 56 21.19 -5.78 12.22
N ASP A 57 22.02 -6.46 13.02
CA ASP A 57 22.72 -5.91 14.19
C ASP A 57 21.76 -5.16 15.13
N GLU A 58 20.64 -5.79 15.43
CA GLU A 58 19.57 -5.18 16.22
C GLU A 58 19.90 -5.10 17.72
N PRO A 59 19.43 -4.06 18.42
CA PRO A 59 19.53 -4.00 19.86
C PRO A 59 18.76 -5.14 20.53
N GLN A 60 19.22 -5.58 21.70
CA GLN A 60 18.65 -6.70 22.45
C GLN A 60 17.13 -6.58 22.68
N TRP A 61 16.62 -5.36 22.94
CA TRP A 61 15.20 -5.14 23.17
C TRP A 61 14.34 -5.41 21.94
N MET A 62 14.87 -5.18 20.72
CA MET A 62 14.17 -5.50 19.46
C MET A 62 14.14 -7.01 19.23
N ARG A 63 15.27 -7.71 19.44
CA ARG A 63 15.31 -9.18 19.39
C ARG A 63 14.29 -9.82 20.35
N GLU A 64 14.22 -9.35 21.59
CA GLU A 64 13.24 -9.84 22.57
C GLU A 64 11.79 -9.57 22.11
N ARG A 65 11.55 -8.42 21.47
CA ARG A 65 10.25 -8.08 20.91
C ARG A 65 9.86 -9.03 19.76
N ARG A 66 10.80 -9.36 18.87
CA ARG A 66 10.60 -10.34 17.80
C ARG A 66 10.24 -11.72 18.34
N LEU A 67 10.99 -12.22 19.30
CA LEU A 67 10.76 -13.53 19.90
C LEU A 67 9.40 -13.62 20.63
N LYS A 68 9.02 -12.55 21.36
CA LYS A 68 7.67 -12.46 21.94
C LYS A 68 6.56 -12.43 20.87
N ALA A 69 6.83 -11.82 19.75
CA ALA A 69 5.89 -11.76 18.64
C ALA A 69 5.74 -13.12 17.93
N LEU A 70 6.83 -13.88 17.81
CA LEU A 70 6.78 -15.26 17.31
C LEU A 70 5.88 -16.13 18.19
N ASP A 71 6.06 -16.12 19.51
CA ASP A 71 5.20 -16.84 20.47
C ASP A 71 3.72 -16.39 20.37
N LEU A 72 3.46 -15.10 20.13
CA LEU A 72 2.11 -14.60 19.87
C LEU A 72 1.54 -15.12 18.54
N PHE A 73 2.36 -15.15 17.48
CA PHE A 73 1.95 -15.69 16.18
C PHE A 73 1.55 -17.16 16.29
N GLU A 74 2.36 -17.99 16.94
CA GLU A 74 2.09 -19.41 17.12
C GLU A 74 0.76 -19.66 17.87
N ARG A 75 0.53 -18.93 18.96
CA ARG A 75 -0.67 -19.08 19.81
C ARG A 75 -1.94 -18.48 19.25
N LYS A 76 -1.85 -17.47 18.38
CA LYS A 76 -3.04 -16.81 17.82
C LYS A 76 -3.70 -17.71 16.77
N PRO A 77 -5.03 -17.95 16.86
CA PRO A 77 -5.74 -18.66 15.81
C PRO A 77 -5.78 -17.82 14.52
N MET A 78 -5.98 -18.50 13.40
CA MET A 78 -6.35 -17.84 12.15
C MET A 78 -7.67 -17.10 12.32
N PRO A 79 -7.87 -15.99 11.57
CA PRO A 79 -9.17 -15.32 11.54
C PRO A 79 -10.27 -16.28 11.12
N ALA A 80 -11.37 -16.30 11.88
CA ALA A 80 -12.56 -17.09 11.54
C ALA A 80 -13.53 -16.33 10.62
N TRP A 81 -13.12 -15.19 10.11
CA TRP A 81 -13.88 -14.29 9.24
C TRP A 81 -13.02 -13.86 8.04
N GLY A 82 -13.67 -13.35 7.00
CA GLY A 82 -12.99 -12.97 5.75
C GLY A 82 -12.83 -14.15 4.78
N PRO A 83 -11.87 -14.09 3.88
CA PRO A 83 -11.51 -15.21 3.01
C PRO A 83 -11.05 -16.43 3.81
N ASP A 84 -11.20 -17.61 3.21
CA ASP A 84 -10.68 -18.85 3.81
C ASP A 84 -9.16 -18.91 3.67
N LEU A 85 -8.47 -18.85 4.80
CA LEU A 85 -7.01 -18.94 4.90
C LEU A 85 -6.54 -20.27 5.49
N SER A 86 -7.42 -21.27 5.63
CA SER A 86 -7.10 -22.58 6.23
C SER A 86 -6.06 -23.37 5.42
N HIS A 87 -5.92 -23.05 4.14
CA HIS A 87 -4.97 -23.67 3.22
C HIS A 87 -3.57 -23.02 3.25
N VAL A 88 -3.39 -21.92 3.98
CA VAL A 88 -2.10 -21.21 4.03
C VAL A 88 -1.14 -21.94 4.95
N ASP A 89 -0.08 -22.45 4.36
CA ASP A 89 1.05 -23.04 5.06
C ASP A 89 2.16 -22.01 5.27
N PHE A 90 2.32 -21.54 6.49
CA PHE A 90 3.33 -20.54 6.83
C PHE A 90 4.76 -21.12 6.82
N ASP A 91 4.93 -22.44 6.85
CA ASP A 91 6.23 -23.08 6.75
C ASP A 91 6.72 -23.20 5.31
N ALA A 92 5.87 -22.90 4.34
CA ALA A 92 6.23 -22.92 2.92
C ALA A 92 6.97 -21.64 2.44
N PHE A 93 6.96 -20.54 3.21
CA PHE A 93 7.55 -19.27 2.79
C PHE A 93 8.98 -19.08 3.27
N LYS A 94 9.78 -18.36 2.46
CA LYS A 94 11.09 -17.81 2.84
C LYS A 94 10.86 -16.49 3.58
N TYR A 95 11.40 -16.35 4.77
CA TYR A 95 11.11 -15.19 5.64
C TYR A 95 12.12 -14.06 5.55
N TYR A 96 13.29 -14.34 5.00
CA TYR A 96 14.32 -13.33 4.77
C TYR A 96 15.20 -13.71 3.60
N VAL A 97 15.22 -12.87 2.58
CA VAL A 97 16.04 -13.02 1.39
C VAL A 97 16.80 -11.73 1.15
N ARG A 98 18.11 -11.79 1.05
CA ARG A 98 18.99 -10.66 0.84
C ARG A 98 19.55 -10.67 -0.58
N PRO A 99 19.04 -9.80 -1.48
CA PRO A 99 19.45 -9.80 -2.87
C PRO A 99 20.81 -9.12 -3.09
N THR A 100 21.21 -8.22 -2.19
CA THR A 100 22.50 -7.49 -2.25
C THR A 100 23.03 -7.18 -0.85
N ASP A 101 24.35 -7.02 -0.72
CA ASP A 101 25.00 -6.66 0.53
C ASP A 101 25.06 -5.15 0.78
N ARG A 102 24.56 -4.33 -0.14
CA ARG A 102 24.70 -2.87 -0.09
C ARG A 102 23.40 -2.18 -0.45
N GLN A 103 23.06 -1.16 0.33
CA GLN A 103 22.15 -0.09 -0.04
C GLN A 103 22.96 0.99 -0.76
N VAL A 104 22.40 1.56 -1.83
CA VAL A 104 23.05 2.61 -2.62
C VAL A 104 22.18 3.87 -2.69
N ASN A 105 22.81 5.01 -2.99
CA ASN A 105 22.15 6.29 -3.16
C ASN A 105 22.25 6.81 -4.60
N ASP A 106 22.85 6.02 -5.50
CA ASP A 106 22.92 6.30 -6.93
C ASP A 106 22.40 5.09 -7.70
N TRP A 107 21.50 5.29 -8.66
CA TRP A 107 20.93 4.25 -9.49
C TRP A 107 21.98 3.47 -10.29
N GLU A 108 23.07 4.12 -10.68
CA GLU A 108 24.16 3.51 -11.44
C GLU A 108 24.95 2.47 -10.62
N ASP A 109 24.88 2.56 -9.28
CA ASP A 109 25.57 1.64 -8.36
C ASP A 109 24.74 0.39 -8.03
N LEU A 110 23.47 0.31 -8.48
CA LEU A 110 22.64 -0.89 -8.32
C LEU A 110 23.15 -2.04 -9.18
N PRO A 111 23.01 -3.31 -8.72
CA PRO A 111 23.18 -4.48 -9.59
C PRO A 111 22.29 -4.35 -10.84
N ASP A 112 22.85 -4.75 -12.00
CA ASP A 112 22.18 -4.57 -13.29
C ASP A 112 20.76 -5.15 -13.31
N GLU A 113 20.56 -6.35 -12.77
CA GLU A 113 19.26 -7.02 -12.70
C GLU A 113 18.21 -6.21 -11.89
N ILE A 114 18.61 -5.66 -10.74
CA ILE A 114 17.74 -4.84 -9.90
C ILE A 114 17.46 -3.49 -10.57
N ARG A 115 18.49 -2.88 -11.16
CA ARG A 115 18.34 -1.62 -11.91
C ARG A 115 17.38 -1.78 -13.07
N ASP A 116 17.54 -2.82 -13.89
CA ASP A 116 16.66 -3.10 -15.03
C ASP A 116 15.19 -3.29 -14.59
N THR A 117 14.97 -3.88 -13.40
CA THR A 117 13.64 -3.99 -12.81
C THR A 117 13.01 -2.64 -12.57
N TYR A 118 13.71 -1.73 -11.91
CA TYR A 118 13.17 -0.41 -11.58
C TYR A 118 13.12 0.54 -12.78
N ASP A 119 14.01 0.37 -13.77
CA ASP A 119 13.94 1.08 -15.06
C ASP A 119 12.64 0.72 -15.80
N ARG A 120 12.27 -0.55 -15.84
CA ARG A 120 11.00 -1.00 -16.42
C ARG A 120 9.77 -0.47 -15.67
N LEU A 121 9.90 -0.19 -14.37
CA LEU A 121 8.84 0.44 -13.56
C LEU A 121 8.79 1.97 -13.73
N GLY A 122 9.74 2.58 -14.46
CA GLY A 122 9.78 4.02 -14.72
C GLY A 122 10.18 4.88 -13.51
N ILE A 123 10.75 4.28 -12.46
CA ILE A 123 11.08 4.98 -11.21
C ILE A 123 12.17 6.02 -11.37
N PRO A 124 13.30 5.74 -12.10
CA PRO A 124 14.35 6.73 -12.29
C PRO A 124 13.89 7.98 -13.06
N GLU A 125 12.95 7.83 -14.00
CA GLU A 125 12.39 8.95 -14.77
C GLU A 125 11.56 9.88 -13.87
N ALA A 126 10.73 9.32 -12.98
CA ALA A 126 9.92 10.10 -12.04
C ALA A 126 10.81 10.92 -11.08
N GLU A 127 11.93 10.35 -10.61
CA GLU A 127 12.90 11.02 -9.76
C GLU A 127 13.65 12.13 -10.54
N LYS A 128 14.18 11.81 -11.73
CA LYS A 128 14.84 12.78 -12.62
C LYS A 128 13.93 13.96 -13.00
N ALA A 129 12.64 13.69 -13.19
CA ALA A 129 11.64 14.72 -13.47
C ALA A 129 11.26 15.56 -12.23
N ARG A 130 11.81 15.26 -11.04
CA ARG A 130 11.48 15.92 -9.78
C ARG A 130 10.00 15.87 -9.40
N LEU A 131 9.33 14.79 -9.76
CA LEU A 131 7.93 14.52 -9.37
C LEU A 131 7.83 14.04 -7.94
N VAL A 132 8.95 13.65 -7.33
CA VAL A 132 9.05 13.12 -5.96
C VAL A 132 10.09 13.88 -5.16
N SER A 133 9.91 13.96 -3.85
CA SER A 133 10.85 14.60 -2.93
C SER A 133 11.75 13.61 -2.18
N GLY A 134 11.52 12.34 -2.34
CA GLY A 134 12.36 11.25 -1.85
C GLY A 134 11.86 9.93 -2.41
N VAL A 135 12.78 9.00 -2.66
CA VAL A 135 12.51 7.66 -3.21
C VAL A 135 13.18 6.59 -2.35
N ALA A 136 12.45 5.54 -2.06
CA ALA A 136 12.96 4.29 -1.53
C ALA A 136 12.57 3.13 -2.45
N ALA A 137 13.48 2.21 -2.70
CA ALA A 137 13.21 1.01 -3.49
C ALA A 137 13.61 -0.23 -2.69
N GLN A 138 12.64 -1.08 -2.39
CA GLN A 138 12.84 -2.35 -1.70
C GLN A 138 12.69 -3.51 -2.68
N TYR A 139 13.68 -4.38 -2.66
CA TYR A 139 13.71 -5.61 -3.42
C TYR A 139 13.87 -6.78 -2.45
N GLU A 140 12.92 -7.69 -2.43
CA GLU A 140 12.82 -8.77 -1.44
C GLU A 140 12.70 -8.24 0.00
N SER A 141 13.65 -8.60 0.87
CA SER A 141 13.67 -8.20 2.27
C SER A 141 14.47 -6.92 2.56
N GLU A 142 15.12 -6.32 1.56
CA GLU A 142 16.05 -5.20 1.79
C GLU A 142 15.67 -3.97 0.95
N VAL A 143 15.82 -2.78 1.55
CA VAL A 143 15.81 -1.53 0.80
C VAL A 143 17.17 -1.39 0.11
N VAL A 144 17.15 -1.41 -1.22
CA VAL A 144 18.36 -1.42 -2.06
C VAL A 144 18.75 -0.04 -2.53
N TYR A 145 17.79 0.88 -2.62
CA TYR A 145 18.01 2.28 -2.99
C TYR A 145 17.24 3.22 -2.08
N GLN A 146 17.87 4.35 -1.71
CA GLN A 146 17.25 5.36 -0.85
C GLN A 146 17.81 6.73 -1.16
N GLN A 147 16.96 7.72 -1.38
CA GLN A 147 17.35 9.12 -1.52
C GLN A 147 16.25 10.07 -1.05
N ILE A 148 16.64 11.25 -0.54
CA ILE A 148 15.77 12.34 -0.18
C ILE A 148 16.37 13.66 -0.69
N GLN A 149 15.53 14.64 -1.05
CA GLN A 149 16.00 15.96 -1.45
C GLN A 149 16.70 16.67 -0.28
N GLU A 150 17.88 17.25 -0.56
CA GLU A 150 18.71 17.94 0.44
C GLU A 150 17.97 19.07 1.18
N ASP A 151 17.01 19.73 0.53
CA ASP A 151 16.23 20.80 1.15
C ASP A 151 15.32 20.29 2.28
N LEU A 152 14.79 19.07 2.16
CA LEU A 152 14.01 18.43 3.21
C LEU A 152 14.91 17.91 4.33
N GLU A 153 16.06 17.34 3.99
CA GLU A 153 17.06 16.90 4.96
C GLU A 153 17.54 18.06 5.83
N ARG A 154 17.83 19.23 5.22
CA ARG A 154 18.19 20.46 5.94
C ARG A 154 17.08 20.99 6.84
N GLN A 155 15.83 20.69 6.57
CA GLN A 155 14.68 21.00 7.43
C GLN A 155 14.48 19.96 8.53
N GLY A 156 15.30 18.91 8.59
CA GLY A 156 15.25 17.84 9.58
C GLY A 156 14.24 16.75 9.26
N VAL A 157 13.73 16.67 8.03
CA VAL A 157 12.91 15.53 7.59
C VAL A 157 13.79 14.30 7.49
N ILE A 158 13.35 13.22 8.13
CA ILE A 158 13.98 11.91 8.03
C ILE A 158 13.12 11.07 7.08
N PHE A 159 13.73 10.52 6.05
CA PHE A 159 13.16 9.49 5.20
C PHE A 159 14.23 8.46 4.93
N THR A 160 14.12 7.32 5.58
CA THR A 160 15.07 6.21 5.45
C THR A 160 14.33 4.87 5.56
N ASP A 161 15.03 3.77 5.37
CA ASP A 161 14.47 2.46 5.68
C ASP A 161 14.33 2.26 7.20
N THR A 162 13.46 1.34 7.57
CA THR A 162 13.13 1.11 8.99
C THR A 162 14.29 0.48 9.78
N ASP A 163 15.16 -0.28 9.12
CA ASP A 163 16.36 -0.88 9.74
C ASP A 163 17.38 0.21 10.09
N THR A 164 17.61 1.16 9.18
CA THR A 164 18.44 2.35 9.41
C THR A 164 17.82 3.26 10.47
N GLY A 165 16.49 3.45 10.42
CA GLY A 165 15.75 4.21 11.43
C GLY A 165 15.95 3.66 12.84
N LEU A 166 15.93 2.34 13.00
CA LEU A 166 16.22 1.69 14.29
C LEU A 166 17.64 1.96 14.81
N ARG A 167 18.64 1.97 13.91
CA ARG A 167 20.05 2.16 14.27
C ARG A 167 20.41 3.62 14.55
N GLU A 168 19.93 4.54 13.72
CA GLU A 168 20.36 5.94 13.73
C GLU A 168 19.47 6.83 14.59
N TYR A 169 18.18 6.45 14.75
CA TYR A 169 17.19 7.21 15.51
C TYR A 169 16.50 6.33 16.58
N PRO A 170 17.25 5.60 17.41
CA PRO A 170 16.69 4.59 18.32
C PRO A 170 15.68 5.15 19.31
N GLU A 171 15.84 6.40 19.76
CA GLU A 171 14.93 7.03 20.73
C GLU A 171 13.54 7.25 20.12
N ILE A 172 13.47 7.82 18.90
CA ILE A 172 12.22 8.02 18.18
C ILE A 172 11.60 6.65 17.84
N PHE A 173 12.43 5.72 17.38
CA PHE A 173 11.96 4.40 17.00
C PHE A 173 11.35 3.64 18.20
N GLU A 174 11.99 3.64 19.35
CA GLU A 174 11.48 2.96 20.56
C GLU A 174 10.20 3.60 21.08
N GLU A 175 10.06 4.93 20.95
CA GLU A 175 8.86 5.67 21.35
C GLU A 175 7.63 5.26 20.54
N TYR A 176 7.77 5.05 19.22
CA TYR A 176 6.62 4.88 18.32
C TYR A 176 6.41 3.46 17.82
N PHE A 177 7.45 2.67 17.60
CA PHE A 177 7.35 1.35 17.01
C PHE A 177 6.49 0.38 17.82
N GLY A 178 5.48 -0.22 17.19
CA GLY A 178 4.55 -1.16 17.82
C GLY A 178 3.58 -0.52 18.82
N LYS A 179 3.44 0.81 18.82
CA LYS A 179 2.48 1.52 19.70
C LYS A 179 1.14 1.71 19.00
N CYS A 180 1.14 1.92 17.69
CA CYS A 180 -0.07 2.02 16.88
C CYS A 180 -0.60 0.64 16.52
N VAL A 181 0.27 -0.27 16.04
CA VAL A 181 -0.06 -1.67 15.74
C VAL A 181 0.80 -2.60 16.60
N PRO A 182 0.37 -2.94 17.81
CA PRO A 182 1.12 -3.88 18.64
C PRO A 182 1.09 -5.31 18.07
N ALA A 183 2.13 -6.10 18.32
CA ALA A 183 2.20 -7.50 17.90
C ALA A 183 1.00 -8.34 18.33
N GLY A 184 0.37 -7.98 19.44
CA GLY A 184 -0.83 -8.64 19.95
C GLY A 184 -2.13 -8.31 19.23
N ASP A 185 -2.14 -7.40 18.24
CA ASP A 185 -3.36 -6.94 17.57
C ASP A 185 -4.06 -8.09 16.81
N ASN A 186 -3.36 -8.71 15.89
CA ASN A 186 -3.85 -9.86 15.12
C ASN A 186 -2.70 -10.83 14.80
N LYS A 187 -3.01 -11.98 14.16
CA LYS A 187 -2.00 -13.00 13.82
C LYS A 187 -0.93 -12.46 12.86
N PHE A 188 -1.32 -11.64 11.89
CA PHE A 188 -0.41 -11.12 10.86
C PHE A 188 0.46 -9.98 11.39
N SER A 189 -0.04 -9.15 12.32
CA SER A 189 0.80 -8.18 13.01
C SER A 189 1.83 -8.83 13.94
N ALA A 190 1.49 -9.99 14.53
CA ALA A 190 2.45 -10.80 15.27
C ALA A 190 3.53 -11.37 14.33
N LEU A 191 3.13 -11.95 13.21
CA LEU A 191 4.03 -12.47 12.19
C LEU A 191 4.98 -11.39 11.65
N ASN A 192 4.43 -10.24 11.23
CA ASN A 192 5.24 -9.11 10.79
C ASN A 192 6.22 -8.67 11.89
N THR A 193 5.77 -8.50 13.16
CA THR A 193 6.65 -8.07 14.24
C THR A 193 7.78 -9.08 14.50
N ALA A 194 7.58 -10.38 14.25
CA ALA A 194 8.61 -11.40 14.38
C ALA A 194 9.62 -11.35 13.22
N ALA A 195 9.17 -11.12 11.98
CA ALA A 195 9.95 -11.30 10.76
C ALA A 195 10.20 -9.99 9.97
N TRP A 196 9.76 -8.81 10.43
CA TRP A 196 9.85 -7.59 9.63
C TRP A 196 11.27 -7.28 9.16
N SER A 197 11.36 -6.74 7.95
CA SER A 197 12.58 -6.32 7.30
C SER A 197 12.26 -5.23 6.28
N GLY A 198 13.05 -4.16 6.26
CA GLY A 198 12.79 -3.02 5.38
C GLY A 198 11.51 -2.25 5.74
N GLY A 199 10.94 -1.61 4.74
CA GLY A 199 9.88 -0.62 4.92
C GLY A 199 10.43 0.79 5.07
N SER A 200 9.58 1.77 5.33
CA SER A 200 9.96 3.18 5.40
C SER A 200 9.87 3.74 6.80
N PHE A 201 10.90 4.46 7.23
CA PHE A 201 10.90 5.28 8.43
C PHE A 201 10.84 6.75 8.03
N VAL A 202 9.75 7.44 8.39
CA VAL A 202 9.52 8.85 8.05
C VAL A 202 9.26 9.64 9.33
N TYR A 203 10.04 10.69 9.54
CA TYR A 203 9.77 11.70 10.56
C TYR A 203 9.73 13.08 9.92
N VAL A 204 8.63 13.79 10.09
CA VAL A 204 8.48 15.16 9.59
C VAL A 204 8.38 16.11 10.76
N PRO A 205 9.35 17.02 10.93
CA PRO A 205 9.39 17.94 12.05
C PRO A 205 8.22 18.91 12.10
N LYS A 206 7.99 19.49 13.27
CA LYS A 206 6.93 20.45 13.53
C LYS A 206 6.88 21.58 12.51
N GLY A 207 5.70 21.77 11.90
CA GLY A 207 5.41 22.84 10.96
C GLY A 207 6.05 22.69 9.59
N VAL A 208 6.73 21.59 9.29
CA VAL A 208 7.36 21.36 7.98
C VAL A 208 6.34 20.77 7.00
N PRO A 209 6.09 21.42 5.85
CA PRO A 209 5.24 20.89 4.80
C PRO A 209 6.07 20.14 3.75
N VAL A 210 5.95 18.84 3.64
CA VAL A 210 6.50 18.04 2.54
C VAL A 210 5.46 18.00 1.41
N THR A 211 5.52 18.98 0.51
CA THR A 211 4.48 19.23 -0.50
C THR A 211 4.58 18.34 -1.72
N ILE A 212 5.79 17.87 -2.06
CA ILE A 212 6.01 16.87 -3.12
C ILE A 212 6.08 15.51 -2.44
N PRO A 213 5.41 14.46 -2.98
CA PRO A 213 5.35 13.16 -2.33
C PRO A 213 6.70 12.52 -2.04
N LEU A 214 6.81 11.80 -0.92
CA LEU A 214 7.81 10.76 -0.69
C LEU A 214 7.27 9.46 -1.29
N GLN A 215 8.07 8.69 -2.00
CA GLN A 215 7.65 7.46 -2.66
C GLN A 215 8.46 6.25 -2.23
N ALA A 216 7.79 5.12 -2.06
CA ALA A 216 8.45 3.83 -1.86
C ALA A 216 7.89 2.78 -2.82
N TYR A 217 8.77 1.91 -3.30
CA TYR A 217 8.44 0.83 -4.21
C TYR A 217 8.88 -0.50 -3.61
N PHE A 218 7.95 -1.44 -3.54
CA PHE A 218 8.17 -2.77 -2.99
C PHE A 218 8.03 -3.83 -4.09
N ARG A 219 9.07 -4.60 -4.30
CA ARG A 219 9.11 -5.68 -5.27
C ARG A 219 9.41 -7.01 -4.61
N ILE A 220 8.54 -8.00 -4.79
CA ILE A 220 8.84 -9.41 -4.58
C ILE A 220 9.30 -9.97 -5.92
N ASN A 221 10.42 -10.70 -5.97
CA ASN A 221 10.91 -11.33 -7.20
C ASN A 221 11.19 -12.84 -7.02
N THR A 222 11.29 -13.33 -5.80
CA THR A 222 11.59 -14.73 -5.49
C THR A 222 10.32 -15.56 -5.32
N SER A 223 10.30 -16.79 -5.83
CA SER A 223 9.22 -17.75 -5.58
C SER A 223 9.14 -18.13 -4.09
N ALA A 224 7.92 -18.35 -3.59
CA ALA A 224 7.63 -18.65 -2.19
C ALA A 224 8.14 -17.60 -1.19
N MET A 225 8.33 -16.36 -1.63
CA MET A 225 8.82 -15.27 -0.80
C MET A 225 7.74 -14.75 0.14
N GLY A 226 8.13 -14.55 1.41
CA GLY A 226 7.39 -13.70 2.36
C GLY A 226 8.05 -12.33 2.47
N GLN A 227 7.32 -11.25 2.16
CA GLN A 227 7.75 -9.87 2.37
C GLN A 227 7.01 -9.28 3.56
N PHE A 228 7.77 -8.77 4.52
CA PHE A 228 7.24 -8.31 5.83
C PHE A 228 7.72 -6.89 6.15
N GLU A 229 7.45 -5.95 5.25
CA GLU A 229 7.87 -4.56 5.47
C GLU A 229 7.14 -3.94 6.67
N ARG A 230 7.83 -3.00 7.34
CA ARG A 230 7.31 -2.23 8.46
C ARG A 230 7.49 -0.75 8.21
N THR A 231 6.41 -0.05 7.89
CA THR A 231 6.43 1.38 7.65
C THR A 231 5.99 2.14 8.89
N LEU A 232 6.80 3.11 9.33
CA LEU A 232 6.54 3.97 10.49
C LEU A 232 6.63 5.44 10.06
N ILE A 233 5.52 6.16 10.14
CA ILE A 233 5.43 7.58 9.77
C ILE A 233 5.01 8.40 10.97
N ILE A 234 5.80 9.41 11.32
CA ILE A 234 5.50 10.38 12.36
C ILE A 234 5.46 11.78 11.72
N ALA A 235 4.27 12.37 11.67
CA ALA A 235 4.08 13.76 11.29
C ALA A 235 3.89 14.60 12.56
N ASP A 236 4.90 15.40 12.90
CA ASP A 236 4.88 16.24 14.10
C ASP A 236 3.91 17.42 13.94
N GLU A 237 3.64 18.16 15.01
CA GLU A 237 2.63 19.21 15.09
C GLU A 237 2.64 20.16 13.89
N GLY A 238 1.50 20.32 13.24
CA GLY A 238 1.30 21.24 12.11
C GLY A 238 2.09 20.91 10.85
N SER A 239 2.70 19.72 10.76
CA SER A 239 3.41 19.26 9.58
C SER A 239 2.46 18.66 8.54
N TYR A 240 2.98 18.49 7.31
CA TYR A 240 2.28 17.81 6.22
C TYR A 240 3.19 16.85 5.50
N VAL A 241 2.70 15.67 5.19
CA VAL A 241 3.37 14.72 4.29
C VAL A 241 2.38 13.94 3.44
N HIS A 242 2.72 13.78 2.17
CA HIS A 242 2.12 12.82 1.27
C HIS A 242 3.14 11.69 1.02
N TYR A 243 2.80 10.50 1.42
CA TYR A 243 3.59 9.29 1.18
C TYR A 243 2.85 8.39 0.19
N VAL A 244 3.57 7.91 -0.81
CA VAL A 244 3.03 7.06 -1.88
C VAL A 244 3.78 5.74 -1.91
N GLU A 245 3.05 4.65 -2.01
CA GLU A 245 3.58 3.30 -2.03
C GLU A 245 3.08 2.54 -3.26
N GLY A 246 4.01 1.95 -3.99
CA GLY A 246 3.74 1.02 -5.09
C GLY A 246 4.24 -0.38 -4.76
N CYS A 247 3.40 -1.41 -4.95
CA CYS A 247 3.76 -2.80 -4.66
C CYS A 247 3.50 -3.69 -5.87
N THR A 248 4.50 -4.52 -6.24
CA THR A 248 4.39 -5.46 -7.37
C THR A 248 5.04 -6.80 -7.09
N ALA A 249 4.57 -7.85 -7.75
CA ALA A 249 5.20 -9.18 -7.77
C ALA A 249 5.00 -9.85 -9.12
N PRO A 250 5.96 -10.69 -9.59
CA PRO A 250 5.77 -11.54 -10.76
C PRO A 250 4.84 -12.71 -10.47
N ILE A 251 4.47 -13.44 -11.52
CA ILE A 251 3.65 -14.64 -11.43
C ILE A 251 4.57 -15.85 -11.24
N TYR A 252 4.30 -16.64 -10.19
CA TYR A 252 4.92 -17.93 -9.93
C TYR A 252 3.85 -19.02 -9.70
N ASP A 253 4.24 -20.29 -9.82
CA ASP A 253 3.38 -21.42 -9.49
C ASP A 253 3.13 -21.56 -7.98
N GLU A 254 4.09 -21.10 -7.17
CA GLU A 254 4.01 -21.12 -5.71
C GLU A 254 3.46 -19.79 -5.17
N ASN A 255 2.74 -19.87 -4.04
CA ASN A 255 2.22 -18.70 -3.38
C ASN A 255 3.34 -17.86 -2.76
N SER A 256 3.20 -16.54 -2.84
CA SER A 256 3.99 -15.56 -2.09
C SER A 256 3.13 -14.88 -1.03
N LEU A 257 3.74 -14.45 0.06
CA LEU A 257 3.05 -13.80 1.17
C LEU A 257 3.55 -12.36 1.35
N HIS A 258 2.65 -11.41 1.18
CA HIS A 258 2.90 -10.04 1.59
C HIS A 258 2.14 -9.76 2.91
N SER A 259 2.87 -9.39 3.95
CA SER A 259 2.28 -9.07 5.26
C SER A 259 2.91 -7.82 5.84
N GLY A 260 2.52 -6.66 5.29
CA GLY A 260 2.98 -5.35 5.72
C GLY A 260 2.29 -4.85 6.99
N VAL A 261 3.01 -4.05 7.77
CA VAL A 261 2.42 -3.30 8.87
C VAL A 261 2.80 -1.83 8.76
N ILE A 262 1.78 -0.98 8.70
CA ILE A 262 1.93 0.47 8.58
C ILE A 262 1.40 1.13 9.85
N GLU A 263 2.26 1.91 10.52
CA GLU A 263 1.96 2.70 11.72
C GLU A 263 2.13 4.18 11.42
N ILE A 264 1.09 4.97 11.62
CA ILE A 264 1.12 6.41 11.37
C ILE A 264 0.71 7.17 12.62
N PHE A 265 1.50 8.17 12.98
CA PHE A 265 1.23 9.10 14.07
C PHE A 265 1.04 10.50 13.50
N VAL A 266 -0.20 10.97 13.54
CA VAL A 266 -0.59 12.31 13.10
C VAL A 266 -0.74 13.18 14.33
N LYS A 267 0.27 14.00 14.61
CA LYS A 267 0.28 14.88 15.76
C LYS A 267 -0.69 16.04 15.60
N LYS A 268 -0.80 16.87 16.64
CA LYS A 268 -1.72 18.01 16.65
C LYS A 268 -1.61 18.87 15.38
N ASP A 269 -2.76 19.14 14.75
CA ASP A 269 -2.89 19.95 13.52
C ASP A 269 -2.03 19.47 12.32
N ALA A 270 -1.43 18.29 12.41
CA ALA A 270 -0.69 17.69 11.30
C ALA A 270 -1.64 17.03 10.28
N ARG A 271 -1.15 16.84 9.07
CA ARG A 271 -1.87 16.11 8.02
C ARG A 271 -0.98 15.09 7.34
N VAL A 272 -1.46 13.87 7.26
CA VAL A 272 -0.80 12.79 6.52
C VAL A 272 -1.75 12.26 5.45
N ARG A 273 -1.26 12.18 4.23
CA ARG A 273 -1.90 11.45 3.14
C ARG A 273 -1.03 10.24 2.81
N TYR A 274 -1.61 9.05 2.86
CA TYR A 274 -0.97 7.80 2.48
C TYR A 274 -1.70 7.20 1.29
N THR A 275 -1.00 7.13 0.17
CA THR A 275 -1.53 6.56 -1.07
C THR A 275 -0.83 5.24 -1.37
N THR A 276 -1.56 4.18 -1.68
CA THR A 276 -0.97 2.91 -2.11
C THR A 276 -1.68 2.38 -3.34
N ILE A 277 -0.88 1.94 -4.31
CA ILE A 277 -1.33 1.16 -5.46
C ILE A 277 -0.67 -0.20 -5.40
N GLN A 278 -1.49 -1.21 -5.18
CA GLN A 278 -1.05 -2.59 -5.10
C GLN A 278 -1.48 -3.34 -6.35
N ASN A 279 -0.50 -3.83 -7.08
CA ASN A 279 -0.68 -4.63 -8.29
C ASN A 279 0.08 -5.96 -8.11
N TRP A 280 -0.54 -6.85 -7.36
CA TRP A 280 -0.01 -8.17 -7.08
C TRP A 280 -0.41 -9.19 -8.14
N SER A 281 0.44 -10.17 -8.39
CA SER A 281 0.07 -11.35 -9.17
C SER A 281 -0.89 -12.27 -8.42
N THR A 282 -1.57 -13.14 -9.18
CA THR A 282 -2.66 -14.00 -8.67
C THR A 282 -2.23 -15.09 -7.68
N ASN A 283 -0.93 -15.27 -7.46
CA ASN A 283 -0.37 -16.17 -6.46
C ASN A 283 -0.01 -15.49 -5.14
N VAL A 284 -0.28 -14.18 -4.97
CA VAL A 284 0.08 -13.44 -3.76
C VAL A 284 -1.06 -13.47 -2.74
N LEU A 285 -0.70 -13.75 -1.48
CA LEU A 285 -1.54 -13.54 -0.31
C LEU A 285 -1.16 -12.19 0.31
N ASN A 286 -2.05 -11.21 0.26
CA ASN A 286 -1.80 -9.83 0.68
C ASN A 286 -2.55 -9.53 1.99
N LEU A 287 -1.84 -9.65 3.13
CA LEU A 287 -2.42 -9.65 4.48
C LEU A 287 -1.84 -8.47 5.30
N VAL A 288 -2.37 -7.27 5.08
CA VAL A 288 -1.81 -6.00 5.57
C VAL A 288 -2.57 -5.44 6.76
N THR A 289 -1.85 -4.88 7.72
CA THR A 289 -2.41 -4.14 8.86
C THR A 289 -1.95 -2.69 8.82
N GLN A 290 -2.89 -1.75 8.66
CA GLN A 290 -2.62 -0.32 8.58
C GLN A 290 -3.40 0.42 9.65
N ARG A 291 -2.72 1.30 10.39
CA ARG A 291 -3.38 2.10 11.43
C ARG A 291 -2.73 3.47 11.61
N ALA A 292 -3.56 4.47 11.84
CA ALA A 292 -3.16 5.80 12.23
C ALA A 292 -3.76 6.19 13.59
N ILE A 293 -2.95 6.83 14.42
CA ILE A 293 -3.39 7.56 15.62
C ILE A 293 -3.39 9.04 15.25
N VAL A 294 -4.57 9.69 15.40
CA VAL A 294 -4.77 11.07 15.00
C VAL A 294 -5.09 11.93 16.21
N GLU A 295 -4.21 12.88 16.50
CA GLU A 295 -4.33 13.81 17.63
C GLU A 295 -5.23 15.01 17.30
N GLU A 296 -5.37 15.97 18.20
CA GLU A 296 -6.20 17.16 18.09
C GLU A 296 -5.99 17.91 16.76
N GLY A 297 -7.07 18.19 16.02
CA GLY A 297 -7.02 18.90 14.74
C GLY A 297 -6.31 18.15 13.61
N GLY A 298 -5.69 17.01 13.90
CA GLY A 298 -4.96 16.21 12.91
C GLY A 298 -5.87 15.60 11.82
N THR A 299 -5.31 15.35 10.65
CA THR A 299 -6.05 14.75 9.52
C THR A 299 -5.26 13.59 8.93
N MET A 300 -5.89 12.42 8.83
CA MET A 300 -5.35 11.24 8.15
C MET A 300 -6.20 10.89 6.93
N GLU A 301 -5.53 10.76 5.78
CA GLU A 301 -6.16 10.37 4.51
C GLU A 301 -5.53 9.07 3.99
N TRP A 302 -6.32 8.02 3.86
CA TRP A 302 -5.96 6.78 3.19
C TRP A 302 -6.52 6.77 1.77
N VAL A 303 -5.66 6.55 0.77
CA VAL A 303 -6.05 6.36 -0.64
C VAL A 303 -5.52 5.03 -1.12
N ASP A 304 -6.39 4.07 -1.34
CA ASP A 304 -6.03 2.67 -1.58
C ASP A 304 -6.53 2.17 -2.93
N GLY A 305 -5.61 1.73 -3.80
CA GLY A 305 -5.89 0.92 -4.98
C GLY A 305 -5.43 -0.52 -4.77
N ASN A 306 -6.36 -1.48 -4.76
CA ASN A 306 -6.07 -2.88 -4.52
C ASN A 306 -6.49 -3.71 -5.73
N MET A 307 -5.49 -4.24 -6.45
CA MET A 307 -5.65 -5.09 -7.62
C MET A 307 -4.72 -6.30 -7.56
N GLY A 308 -5.03 -7.30 -8.32
CA GLY A 308 -4.26 -8.55 -8.29
C GLY A 308 -4.49 -9.34 -7.01
N ALA A 309 -3.47 -10.07 -6.56
CA ALA A 309 -3.49 -11.00 -5.42
C ALA A 309 -4.56 -12.11 -5.49
N ALA A 310 -4.24 -13.31 -5.03
CA ALA A 310 -5.25 -14.34 -4.81
C ALA A 310 -6.23 -13.92 -3.71
N ILE A 311 -5.68 -13.43 -2.62
CA ILE A 311 -6.45 -12.95 -1.46
C ILE A 311 -5.83 -11.65 -0.97
N THR A 312 -6.65 -10.62 -0.81
CA THR A 312 -6.30 -9.39 -0.08
C THR A 312 -7.16 -9.29 1.18
N MET A 313 -6.52 -9.02 2.32
CA MET A 313 -7.16 -8.59 3.56
C MET A 313 -6.50 -7.29 4.02
N LYS A 314 -7.19 -6.16 3.84
CA LYS A 314 -6.64 -4.83 4.12
C LYS A 314 -7.71 -3.87 4.61
N TYR A 315 -7.54 -3.36 5.84
CA TYR A 315 -8.52 -2.53 6.52
C TYR A 315 -7.85 -1.34 7.20
N PRO A 316 -7.47 -0.27 6.44
CA PRO A 316 -6.88 0.91 7.04
C PRO A 316 -7.76 1.47 8.16
N ALA A 317 -7.12 1.84 9.26
CA ALA A 317 -7.82 2.29 10.46
C ALA A 317 -7.35 3.69 10.89
N CYS A 318 -8.31 4.55 11.31
CA CYS A 318 -8.03 5.81 11.99
C CYS A 318 -8.57 5.76 13.42
N PHE A 319 -7.70 6.00 14.39
CA PHE A 319 -8.08 6.24 15.77
C PHE A 319 -8.04 7.75 16.03
N LEU A 320 -9.23 8.38 16.05
CA LEU A 320 -9.41 9.82 16.19
C LEU A 320 -9.40 10.17 17.69
N MET A 321 -8.18 10.39 18.22
CA MET A 321 -7.92 10.47 19.65
C MET A 321 -8.07 11.88 20.22
N GLY A 322 -7.86 12.90 19.38
CA GLY A 322 -7.96 14.31 19.76
C GLY A 322 -9.23 14.99 19.24
N GLU A 323 -9.62 16.10 19.89
CA GLU A 323 -10.76 16.91 19.44
C GLU A 323 -10.51 17.45 18.04
N HIS A 324 -11.55 17.49 17.18
CA HIS A 324 -11.48 17.90 15.78
C HIS A 324 -10.62 17.02 14.86
N ALA A 325 -10.11 15.87 15.33
CA ALA A 325 -9.39 14.93 14.48
C ALA A 325 -10.28 14.40 13.33
N ARG A 326 -9.66 14.20 12.16
CA ARG A 326 -10.32 13.74 10.93
C ARG A 326 -9.69 12.49 10.38
N GLY A 327 -10.52 11.56 9.88
CA GLY A 327 -10.09 10.37 9.17
C GLY A 327 -10.84 10.22 7.85
N GLU A 328 -10.11 10.02 6.77
CA GLU A 328 -10.69 9.80 5.44
C GLU A 328 -10.14 8.52 4.84
N THR A 329 -11.00 7.75 4.18
CA THR A 329 -10.56 6.58 3.39
C THR A 329 -11.26 6.61 2.04
N LEU A 330 -10.46 6.57 1.00
CA LEU A 330 -10.89 6.43 -0.38
C LEU A 330 -10.25 5.16 -0.94
N SER A 331 -11.04 4.13 -1.22
CA SER A 331 -10.51 2.82 -1.64
C SER A 331 -11.19 2.25 -2.86
N ILE A 332 -10.40 1.54 -3.67
CA ILE A 332 -10.89 0.68 -4.74
C ILE A 332 -10.37 -0.74 -4.56
N GLY A 333 -11.27 -1.72 -4.75
CA GLY A 333 -10.92 -3.14 -4.85
C GLY A 333 -11.36 -3.68 -6.19
N PHE A 334 -10.45 -4.31 -6.94
CA PHE A 334 -10.77 -5.01 -8.18
C PHE A 334 -10.46 -6.50 -8.03
N ALA A 335 -11.48 -7.36 -8.20
CA ALA A 335 -11.34 -8.81 -8.16
C ALA A 335 -11.64 -9.44 -9.52
N GLY A 336 -10.63 -10.05 -10.13
CA GLY A 336 -10.73 -10.88 -11.33
C GLY A 336 -10.98 -12.36 -11.01
N PRO A 337 -10.86 -13.25 -12.02
CA PRO A 337 -11.05 -14.68 -11.84
C PRO A 337 -10.17 -15.27 -10.73
N GLY A 338 -10.75 -16.04 -9.81
CA GLY A 338 -10.05 -16.69 -8.69
C GLY A 338 -9.60 -15.76 -7.56
N GLN A 339 -9.85 -14.46 -7.66
CA GLN A 339 -9.40 -13.46 -6.70
C GLN A 339 -10.46 -13.13 -5.64
N GLN A 340 -10.01 -12.83 -4.42
CA GLN A 340 -10.84 -12.36 -3.32
C GLN A 340 -10.24 -11.10 -2.71
N GLN A 341 -10.92 -9.96 -2.88
CA GLN A 341 -10.55 -8.68 -2.29
C GLN A 341 -11.47 -8.40 -1.08
N ASP A 342 -11.03 -8.73 0.13
CA ASP A 342 -11.73 -8.38 1.38
C ASP A 342 -11.07 -7.11 1.94
N THR A 343 -11.63 -5.97 1.58
CA THR A 343 -11.10 -4.65 1.92
C THR A 343 -12.12 -3.85 2.71
N GLY A 344 -11.73 -2.69 3.22
CA GLY A 344 -12.65 -1.85 3.97
C GLY A 344 -11.93 -0.76 4.74
N ALA A 345 -12.57 -0.25 5.80
CA ALA A 345 -11.96 0.77 6.64
C ALA A 345 -12.50 0.73 8.06
N LYS A 346 -11.70 1.24 9.00
CA LYS A 346 -12.09 1.34 10.41
C LYS A 346 -11.91 2.77 10.91
N MET A 347 -12.97 3.36 11.42
CA MET A 347 -12.96 4.69 12.03
C MET A 347 -13.39 4.60 13.49
N VAL A 348 -12.49 4.97 14.40
CA VAL A 348 -12.71 4.91 15.85
C VAL A 348 -12.67 6.33 16.41
N HIS A 349 -13.82 6.88 16.72
CA HIS A 349 -14.00 8.22 17.29
C HIS A 349 -13.87 8.13 18.81
N MET A 350 -12.82 8.73 19.38
CA MET A 350 -12.50 8.70 20.81
C MET A 350 -12.68 10.06 21.50
N ALA A 351 -12.66 11.15 20.73
CA ALA A 351 -12.78 12.53 21.21
C ALA A 351 -13.96 13.26 20.57
N PRO A 352 -14.45 14.38 21.17
CA PRO A 352 -15.55 15.16 20.60
C PRO A 352 -15.18 15.84 19.28
N HIS A 353 -16.22 16.23 18.52
CA HIS A 353 -16.09 16.98 17.27
C HIS A 353 -15.23 16.30 16.19
N THR A 354 -15.02 15.00 16.29
CA THR A 354 -14.26 14.24 15.30
C THR A 354 -15.11 13.95 14.06
N SER A 355 -14.45 13.82 12.90
CA SER A 355 -15.16 13.51 11.65
C SER A 355 -14.48 12.40 10.87
N SER A 356 -15.29 11.58 10.19
CA SER A 356 -14.78 10.55 9.28
C SER A 356 -15.58 10.44 8.00
N SER A 357 -14.89 10.09 6.92
CA SER A 357 -15.49 9.79 5.62
C SER A 357 -14.87 8.51 5.05
N ILE A 358 -15.70 7.58 4.64
CA ILE A 358 -15.26 6.36 3.95
C ILE A 358 -15.98 6.30 2.61
N VAL A 359 -15.20 6.26 1.52
CA VAL A 359 -15.70 5.98 0.18
C VAL A 359 -14.99 4.74 -0.32
N SER A 360 -15.73 3.65 -0.49
CA SER A 360 -15.21 2.38 -0.98
C SER A 360 -15.91 1.99 -2.26
N LYS A 361 -15.11 1.79 -3.32
CA LYS A 361 -15.60 1.30 -4.60
C LYS A 361 -15.02 -0.07 -4.88
N SER A 362 -15.82 -0.96 -5.44
CA SER A 362 -15.35 -2.30 -5.79
C SER A 362 -15.87 -2.76 -7.14
N VAL A 363 -15.04 -3.54 -7.84
CA VAL A 363 -15.38 -4.13 -9.14
C VAL A 363 -15.11 -5.63 -9.09
N SER A 364 -16.06 -6.44 -9.49
CA SER A 364 -15.90 -7.90 -9.55
C SER A 364 -16.19 -8.41 -10.97
N ARG A 365 -15.27 -9.22 -11.53
CA ARG A 365 -15.34 -9.80 -12.87
C ARG A 365 -14.90 -11.26 -12.86
N GLY A 366 -15.44 -12.06 -13.81
CA GLY A 366 -14.97 -13.42 -14.08
C GLY A 366 -15.10 -14.41 -12.90
N GLY A 367 -16.07 -14.19 -12.01
CA GLY A 367 -16.23 -14.95 -10.79
C GLY A 367 -15.42 -14.45 -9.60
N GLY A 368 -14.71 -13.32 -9.74
CA GLY A 368 -14.02 -12.66 -8.64
C GLY A 368 -14.99 -12.22 -7.54
N ARG A 369 -14.46 -12.10 -6.33
CA ARG A 369 -15.24 -11.71 -5.16
C ARG A 369 -14.63 -10.48 -4.49
N THR A 370 -15.41 -9.43 -4.33
CA THR A 370 -15.07 -8.29 -3.48
C THR A 370 -15.91 -8.30 -2.21
N SER A 371 -15.33 -7.90 -1.10
CA SER A 371 -16.04 -7.72 0.16
C SER A 371 -15.64 -6.39 0.78
N TYR A 372 -16.60 -5.56 1.14
CA TYR A 372 -16.37 -4.41 2.00
C TYR A 372 -16.62 -4.80 3.46
N ARG A 373 -15.63 -4.56 4.32
CA ARG A 373 -15.72 -4.82 5.75
C ARG A 373 -15.37 -3.57 6.54
N GLY A 374 -16.38 -2.87 7.03
CA GLY A 374 -16.23 -1.58 7.68
C GLY A 374 -16.52 -1.62 9.18
N LEU A 375 -15.82 -0.78 9.94
CA LEU A 375 -16.11 -0.49 11.33
C LEU A 375 -16.19 1.03 11.52
N VAL A 376 -17.33 1.51 12.05
CA VAL A 376 -17.42 2.85 12.64
C VAL A 376 -17.75 2.69 14.12
N GLN A 377 -16.82 3.07 14.97
CA GLN A 377 -17.03 3.05 16.42
C GLN A 377 -17.01 4.48 16.97
N VAL A 378 -18.04 4.86 17.70
CA VAL A 378 -18.15 6.18 18.35
C VAL A 378 -18.22 5.96 19.87
N ASN A 379 -17.16 6.38 20.56
CA ASN A 379 -17.09 6.30 22.02
C ASN A 379 -18.10 7.23 22.70
N ALA A 380 -18.54 6.92 23.90
CA ALA A 380 -19.48 7.75 24.66
C ALA A 380 -19.02 9.21 24.90
N ARG A 381 -17.70 9.47 24.82
CA ARG A 381 -17.11 10.82 24.93
C ARG A 381 -17.04 11.56 23.60
N ALA A 382 -17.18 10.87 22.46
CA ALA A 382 -17.05 11.44 21.12
C ALA A 382 -18.33 12.13 20.65
N ARG A 383 -18.81 13.12 21.43
CA ARG A 383 -20.00 13.90 21.14
C ARG A 383 -19.76 14.83 19.94
N HIS A 384 -20.84 15.22 19.25
CA HIS A 384 -20.81 16.09 18.06
C HIS A 384 -19.92 15.55 16.93
N SER A 385 -19.68 14.25 16.92
CA SER A 385 -18.91 13.60 15.86
C SER A 385 -19.77 13.34 14.64
N LYS A 386 -19.12 13.26 13.47
CA LYS A 386 -19.77 12.99 12.19
C LYS A 386 -19.08 11.85 11.46
N SER A 387 -19.86 10.94 10.89
CA SER A 387 -19.32 9.86 10.06
C SER A 387 -20.21 9.62 8.84
N ASN A 388 -19.59 9.53 7.67
CA ASN A 388 -20.29 9.14 6.43
C ASN A 388 -19.57 7.95 5.79
N VAL A 389 -20.33 6.95 5.38
CA VAL A 389 -19.84 5.75 4.71
C VAL A 389 -20.61 5.54 3.41
N LEU A 390 -19.89 5.49 2.30
CA LEU A 390 -20.43 5.20 0.98
C LEU A 390 -19.71 3.97 0.40
N CYS A 391 -20.45 2.91 0.11
CA CYS A 391 -19.95 1.66 -0.43
C CYS A 391 -20.62 1.36 -1.76
N ASP A 392 -19.90 1.49 -2.87
CA ASP A 392 -20.41 1.20 -4.20
C ASP A 392 -19.72 -0.04 -4.77
N ALA A 393 -20.51 -0.98 -5.28
CA ALA A 393 -19.99 -2.18 -5.94
C ALA A 393 -20.54 -2.30 -7.36
N LEU A 394 -19.65 -2.62 -8.30
CA LEU A 394 -19.98 -2.90 -9.70
C LEU A 394 -19.72 -4.37 -10.04
N LEU A 395 -20.76 -5.09 -10.42
CA LEU A 395 -20.68 -6.45 -10.95
C LEU A 395 -20.63 -6.40 -12.47
N VAL A 396 -19.52 -6.88 -13.05
CA VAL A 396 -19.31 -6.88 -14.51
C VAL A 396 -20.10 -8.02 -15.18
N ASP A 397 -20.26 -9.14 -14.48
CA ASP A 397 -20.93 -10.33 -15.01
C ASP A 397 -21.87 -10.98 -13.97
N LYS A 398 -22.43 -12.14 -14.31
CA LYS A 398 -23.43 -12.83 -13.51
C LYS A 398 -22.85 -13.81 -12.46
N ILE A 399 -21.58 -14.19 -12.62
CA ILE A 399 -20.91 -15.18 -11.76
C ILE A 399 -20.06 -14.51 -10.68
N SER A 400 -19.75 -13.25 -10.85
CA SER A 400 -19.02 -12.45 -9.87
C SER A 400 -19.86 -12.08 -8.67
N ARG A 401 -19.18 -11.84 -7.54
CA ARG A 401 -19.85 -11.62 -6.25
C ARG A 401 -19.29 -10.40 -5.53
N THR A 402 -20.16 -9.71 -4.79
CA THR A 402 -19.79 -8.71 -3.81
C THR A 402 -20.55 -8.92 -2.51
N ASP A 403 -19.91 -8.62 -1.39
CA ASP A 403 -20.50 -8.70 -0.05
C ASP A 403 -20.19 -7.40 0.73
N THR A 404 -21.12 -6.97 1.60
CA THR A 404 -20.92 -5.80 2.45
C THR A 404 -21.18 -6.19 3.90
N TYR A 405 -20.19 -5.98 4.78
CA TYR A 405 -20.23 -6.28 6.20
C TYR A 405 -20.01 -5.01 7.03
N PRO A 406 -21.03 -4.17 7.20
CA PRO A 406 -20.92 -2.98 8.02
C PRO A 406 -21.03 -3.36 9.51
N TYR A 407 -20.14 -2.79 10.31
CA TYR A 407 -20.23 -2.85 11.75
C TYR A 407 -20.26 -1.44 12.33
N VAL A 408 -21.27 -1.11 13.12
CA VAL A 408 -21.49 0.22 13.68
C VAL A 408 -21.72 0.06 15.19
N ASP A 409 -20.83 0.67 15.99
CA ASP A 409 -20.89 0.69 17.47
C ASP A 409 -20.94 2.15 17.94
N VAL A 410 -22.15 2.68 18.13
CA VAL A 410 -22.38 4.07 18.55
C VAL A 410 -22.81 4.09 20.02
N ARG A 411 -22.03 4.74 20.87
CA ARG A 411 -22.23 4.80 22.31
C ARG A 411 -22.64 6.19 22.82
N THR A 412 -23.09 7.09 21.93
CA THR A 412 -23.66 8.41 22.25
C THR A 412 -24.76 8.72 21.25
N ASP A 413 -25.77 9.47 21.69
CA ASP A 413 -26.89 9.95 20.86
C ASP A 413 -26.58 11.29 20.15
N ASP A 414 -25.46 11.91 20.48
CA ASP A 414 -25.02 13.20 19.96
C ASP A 414 -23.99 13.01 18.82
N VAL A 415 -24.44 12.40 17.73
CA VAL A 415 -23.62 12.05 16.56
C VAL A 415 -24.48 12.10 15.29
N GLU A 416 -23.87 12.54 14.19
CA GLU A 416 -24.45 12.44 12.84
C GLU A 416 -23.77 11.29 12.09
N MET A 417 -24.56 10.32 11.63
CA MET A 417 -24.03 9.16 10.89
C MET A 417 -24.86 8.84 9.66
N GLY A 418 -24.19 8.67 8.52
CA GLY A 418 -24.75 8.16 7.29
C GLY A 418 -24.01 6.89 6.84
N HIS A 419 -24.77 5.91 6.36
CA HIS A 419 -24.21 4.74 5.68
C HIS A 419 -25.09 4.37 4.50
N GLU A 420 -24.49 4.39 3.31
CA GLU A 420 -25.12 4.00 2.06
C GLU A 420 -24.32 2.90 1.38
N ALA A 421 -24.99 1.88 0.87
CA ALA A 421 -24.37 0.80 0.11
C ALA A 421 -25.17 0.55 -1.17
N THR A 422 -24.48 0.60 -2.32
CA THR A 422 -25.10 0.39 -3.63
C THR A 422 -24.40 -0.76 -4.35
N VAL A 423 -25.17 -1.68 -4.91
CA VAL A 423 -24.67 -2.72 -5.80
C VAL A 423 -25.32 -2.57 -7.16
N THR A 424 -24.48 -2.35 -8.16
CA THR A 424 -24.95 -2.20 -9.55
C THR A 424 -24.34 -3.29 -10.44
N LYS A 425 -25.03 -3.57 -11.54
CA LYS A 425 -24.49 -4.38 -12.65
C LYS A 425 -24.25 -3.48 -13.84
N VAL A 426 -23.28 -3.84 -14.67
CA VAL A 426 -23.09 -3.16 -15.95
C VAL A 426 -24.40 -3.22 -16.76
N SER A 427 -24.90 -2.07 -17.19
CA SER A 427 -26.12 -1.96 -17.95
C SER A 427 -25.91 -2.42 -19.39
N ALA A 428 -26.72 -3.38 -19.84
CA ALA A 428 -26.70 -3.82 -21.24
C ALA A 428 -26.99 -2.67 -22.22
N ASP A 429 -27.81 -1.70 -21.84
CA ASP A 429 -28.13 -0.53 -22.67
C ASP A 429 -26.94 0.42 -22.79
N GLN A 430 -26.19 0.65 -21.71
CA GLN A 430 -24.96 1.44 -21.74
C GLN A 430 -23.89 0.78 -22.59
N LEU A 431 -23.70 -0.53 -22.42
CA LEU A 431 -22.76 -1.31 -23.22
C LEU A 431 -23.13 -1.25 -24.70
N PHE A 432 -24.41 -1.52 -25.04
CA PHE A 432 -24.91 -1.42 -26.40
C PHE A 432 -24.72 -0.02 -27.00
N TYR A 433 -24.97 1.04 -26.22
CA TYR A 433 -24.77 2.41 -26.69
C TYR A 433 -23.31 2.67 -27.06
N LEU A 434 -22.37 2.30 -26.20
CA LEU A 434 -20.94 2.48 -26.46
C LEU A 434 -20.48 1.68 -27.66
N MET A 435 -20.89 0.42 -27.79
CA MET A 435 -20.61 -0.43 -28.94
C MET A 435 -21.20 0.14 -30.24
N SER A 436 -22.39 0.74 -30.19
CA SER A 436 -22.98 1.41 -31.35
C SER A 436 -22.22 2.66 -31.80
N ARG A 437 -21.33 3.19 -30.96
CA ARG A 437 -20.41 4.29 -31.28
C ARG A 437 -19.04 3.84 -31.77
N GLY A 438 -18.84 2.54 -31.93
CA GLY A 438 -17.65 1.95 -32.56
C GLY A 438 -16.63 1.35 -31.61
N LEU A 439 -16.90 1.35 -30.30
CA LEU A 439 -16.05 0.63 -29.35
C LEU A 439 -16.33 -0.88 -29.45
N ASP A 440 -15.31 -1.70 -29.29
CA ASP A 440 -15.53 -3.12 -29.06
C ASP A 440 -16.10 -3.39 -27.66
N GLU A 441 -16.49 -4.61 -27.35
CA GLU A 441 -17.13 -4.96 -26.09
C GLU A 441 -16.19 -4.73 -24.90
N ASN A 442 -14.89 -5.07 -25.03
CA ASN A 442 -13.90 -4.89 -23.95
C ASN A 442 -13.61 -3.40 -23.72
N GLU A 443 -13.42 -2.62 -24.77
CA GLU A 443 -13.22 -1.17 -24.68
C GLU A 443 -14.43 -0.46 -24.05
N ALA A 444 -15.63 -0.85 -24.47
CA ALA A 444 -16.87 -0.32 -23.90
C ALA A 444 -16.99 -0.65 -22.38
N MET A 445 -16.66 -1.87 -22.03
CA MET A 445 -16.66 -2.33 -20.65
C MET A 445 -15.60 -1.59 -19.81
N ALA A 446 -14.35 -1.49 -20.30
CA ALA A 446 -13.28 -0.74 -19.65
C ALA A 446 -13.68 0.73 -19.43
N THR A 447 -14.36 1.35 -20.41
CA THR A 447 -14.85 2.72 -20.29
C THR A 447 -15.88 2.88 -19.18
N ILE A 448 -16.81 1.94 -19.01
CA ILE A 448 -17.80 1.94 -17.92
C ILE A 448 -17.09 1.80 -16.57
N VAL A 449 -16.14 0.86 -16.45
CA VAL A 449 -15.38 0.63 -15.24
C VAL A 449 -14.52 1.85 -14.87
N ARG A 450 -13.82 2.45 -15.84
CA ARG A 450 -13.04 3.68 -15.63
C ARG A 450 -13.93 4.82 -15.11
N GLY A 451 -15.10 5.03 -15.71
CA GLY A 451 -16.06 6.03 -15.23
C GLY A 451 -16.52 5.76 -13.78
N PHE A 452 -16.68 4.50 -13.40
CA PHE A 452 -17.07 4.13 -12.03
C PHE A 452 -15.95 4.44 -11.01
N VAL A 453 -14.67 4.25 -11.38
CA VAL A 453 -13.53 4.47 -10.48
C VAL A 453 -12.92 5.87 -10.59
N GLU A 454 -13.33 6.68 -11.55
CA GLU A 454 -12.80 8.03 -11.83
C GLU A 454 -12.63 8.92 -10.57
N PRO A 455 -13.55 8.94 -9.60
CA PRO A 455 -13.38 9.75 -8.39
C PRO A 455 -12.10 9.42 -7.61
N ILE A 456 -11.66 8.15 -7.65
CA ILE A 456 -10.43 7.70 -6.98
C ILE A 456 -9.21 8.03 -7.86
N ALA A 457 -9.30 7.78 -9.17
CA ALA A 457 -8.21 8.06 -10.09
C ALA A 457 -7.80 9.55 -10.06
N LYS A 458 -8.74 10.46 -9.86
CA LYS A 458 -8.48 11.90 -9.74
C LYS A 458 -7.70 12.31 -8.48
N GLU A 459 -7.70 11.47 -7.46
CA GLU A 459 -6.99 11.73 -6.20
C GLU A 459 -5.56 11.15 -6.20
N LEU A 460 -5.24 10.34 -7.20
CA LEU A 460 -3.89 9.77 -7.36
C LEU A 460 -2.94 10.77 -8.02
N PRO A 461 -1.64 10.73 -7.73
CA PRO A 461 -0.63 11.33 -8.59
C PRO A 461 -0.81 10.84 -10.04
N MET A 462 -0.47 11.69 -11.01
CA MET A 462 -0.80 11.46 -12.43
C MET A 462 -0.27 10.12 -12.95
N GLU A 463 0.96 9.76 -12.61
CA GLU A 463 1.61 8.49 -12.99
C GLU A 463 0.85 7.28 -12.45
N TYR A 464 0.36 7.34 -11.21
CA TYR A 464 -0.44 6.27 -10.61
C TYR A 464 -1.88 6.24 -11.15
N ALA A 465 -2.44 7.37 -11.54
CA ALA A 465 -3.73 7.42 -12.21
C ALA A 465 -3.68 6.77 -13.60
N LEU A 466 -2.59 7.00 -14.33
CA LEU A 466 -2.34 6.35 -15.63
C LEU A 466 -2.16 4.84 -15.47
N GLU A 467 -1.35 4.42 -14.49
CA GLU A 467 -1.15 3.00 -14.16
C GLU A 467 -2.47 2.32 -13.80
N LEU A 468 -3.27 2.93 -12.91
CA LEU A 468 -4.58 2.41 -12.53
C LEU A 468 -5.50 2.21 -13.74
N ASN A 469 -5.56 3.20 -14.64
CA ASN A 469 -6.40 3.12 -15.84
C ASN A 469 -5.93 2.00 -16.78
N ARG A 470 -4.62 1.85 -16.97
CA ARG A 470 -4.04 0.78 -17.77
C ARG A 470 -4.29 -0.60 -17.16
N LEU A 471 -4.13 -0.75 -15.85
CA LEU A 471 -4.43 -2.00 -15.15
C LEU A 471 -5.90 -2.40 -15.32
N ILE A 472 -6.82 -1.43 -15.29
CA ILE A 472 -8.24 -1.68 -15.56
C ILE A 472 -8.44 -2.19 -16.99
N GLU A 473 -7.79 -1.61 -18.00
CA GLU A 473 -7.85 -2.06 -19.39
C GLU A 473 -7.36 -3.51 -19.53
N LEU A 474 -6.17 -3.79 -19.01
CA LEU A 474 -5.59 -5.15 -19.03
C LEU A 474 -6.48 -6.17 -18.31
N GLN A 475 -7.03 -5.80 -17.16
CA GLN A 475 -7.98 -6.64 -16.44
C GLN A 475 -9.26 -6.89 -17.28
N MET A 476 -9.70 -5.92 -18.07
CA MET A 476 -10.88 -6.08 -18.92
C MET A 476 -10.60 -6.93 -20.18
N GLU A 477 -9.40 -6.88 -20.73
CA GLU A 477 -8.95 -7.73 -21.82
C GLU A 477 -8.71 -9.18 -21.39
N GLY A 478 -8.54 -9.45 -20.11
CA GLY A 478 -8.23 -10.78 -19.57
C GLY A 478 -6.76 -11.19 -19.72
N SER A 479 -5.87 -10.23 -19.99
CA SER A 479 -4.43 -10.45 -20.20
C SER A 479 -3.60 -10.31 -18.93
N VAL A 480 -4.21 -10.07 -17.78
CA VAL A 480 -3.54 -9.98 -16.47
C VAL A 480 -4.08 -11.05 -15.53
N GLY A 481 -3.22 -11.95 -15.10
CA GLY A 481 -3.53 -13.06 -14.19
C GLY A 481 -2.37 -14.00 -14.06
#